data_4bab3163c6eeb253d3bc624dd7db86f9
#
_entry.id   4bab3163c6eeb253d3bc624dd7db86f9
#
_cell.length_a   1.000
_cell.length_b   1.000
_cell.length_c   1.000
_cell.angle_alpha   90.00
_cell.angle_beta   90.00
_cell.angle_gamma   90.00
#
_symmetry.space_group_name_H-M   'P 1'
#
loop_
_entity.id
_entity.type
_entity.pdbx_description
1 polymer ?
#
loop_
_entity_poly.entity_id
_entity_poly.type
_entity_poly.pdbx_seq_one_letter_code
_entity_poly.pdbx_strand_id
1 'polypeptide(L)'
;MNVATLSVLALAVAILLSCTSSINVGLLSIALAWFVGTYAAHLPLNDILAGFPSQLFLTLVGVTFFFTQARNNGTLDKVAHRAVGLCQGNIGTVPIMFFALAFLLAAVGPGSIASAAIIAPMAMAVAGRTGIPAFLMALMVANGSSAASLSPFGSTGLVVKTLMAKMGLVGVEWQSFFTVMLAHTTVGFAGYFVFGGWRLFTPAFRQAAAIRDAQVATPMPGAGIVDIPDAAKPFEPKHWLTLGVVCAMITSVVFFEVNVGMAALVGGVLLVVARAADEGLAIRSMPWGPILMVSGVTVLVALLEKTGGIELFSTLLARASTERTIHGFAAFVTGVVSIYSSTAGVVLPAFLPTVPGIIRKLGAGDPMALASSMLIGAHLVDVSPLSTTGALCIAAAAPGTDVRQLFRWMMAWGVSMAVVAAVGCYLVFGVLWRH
;
A
#
# COMPACT_ATOMS: atom_id res chain seq x y z
N MET A 1 35.70 3.64 -12.04
CA MET A 1 34.26 3.87 -12.26
C MET A 1 33.90 5.24 -11.75
N ASN A 2 33.02 5.98 -12.44
CA ASN A 2 32.55 7.28 -11.98
C ASN A 2 31.67 7.07 -10.73
N VAL A 3 31.70 8.01 -9.77
CA VAL A 3 30.93 7.96 -8.51
C VAL A 3 29.43 7.84 -8.77
N ALA A 4 28.90 8.55 -9.78
CA ALA A 4 27.52 8.42 -10.22
C ALA A 4 27.15 6.97 -10.61
N THR A 5 28.04 6.27 -11.31
CA THR A 5 27.82 4.85 -11.69
C THR A 5 27.83 3.95 -10.45
N LEU A 6 28.74 4.19 -9.49
CA LEU A 6 28.78 3.41 -8.25
C LEU A 6 27.52 3.60 -7.40
N SER A 7 26.99 4.81 -7.30
CA SER A 7 25.76 5.07 -6.56
C SER A 7 24.53 4.43 -7.24
N VAL A 8 24.44 4.44 -8.58
CA VAL A 8 23.40 3.73 -9.33
C VAL A 8 23.50 2.22 -9.14
N LEU A 9 24.73 1.67 -9.16
CA LEU A 9 24.96 0.25 -8.89
C LEU A 9 24.56 -0.12 -7.45
N ALA A 10 24.84 0.73 -6.47
CA ALA A 10 24.41 0.52 -5.09
C ALA A 10 22.87 0.46 -5.00
N LEU A 11 22.16 1.35 -5.71
CA LEU A 11 20.70 1.28 -5.80
C LEU A 11 20.23 -0.01 -6.47
N ALA A 12 20.86 -0.41 -7.59
CA ALA A 12 20.52 -1.66 -8.28
C ALA A 12 20.73 -2.88 -7.38
N VAL A 13 21.83 -2.94 -6.61
CA VAL A 13 22.10 -3.99 -5.62
C VAL A 13 21.03 -3.98 -4.53
N ALA A 14 20.65 -2.80 -4.02
CA ALA A 14 19.60 -2.68 -3.01
C ALA A 14 18.26 -3.22 -3.54
N ILE A 15 17.86 -2.88 -4.77
CA ILE A 15 16.64 -3.38 -5.42
C ILE A 15 16.74 -4.91 -5.62
N LEU A 16 17.84 -5.42 -6.17
CA LEU A 16 18.03 -6.86 -6.40
C LEU A 16 17.93 -7.66 -5.09
N LEU A 17 18.60 -7.20 -4.03
CA LEU A 17 18.54 -7.86 -2.72
C LEU A 17 17.16 -7.73 -2.07
N SER A 18 16.41 -6.66 -2.34
CA SER A 18 14.99 -6.56 -1.94
C SER A 18 14.12 -7.65 -2.56
N CYS A 19 14.43 -8.02 -3.80
CA CYS A 19 13.67 -9.04 -4.54
C CYS A 19 14.07 -10.47 -4.21
N THR A 20 15.30 -10.70 -3.72
CA THR A 20 15.90 -12.04 -3.60
C THR A 20 16.22 -12.47 -2.18
N SER A 21 16.14 -11.57 -1.19
CA SER A 21 16.53 -11.83 0.19
C SER A 21 15.52 -11.26 1.20
N SER A 22 15.61 -11.71 2.46
CA SER A 22 14.82 -11.20 3.59
C SER A 22 15.47 -10.02 4.32
N ILE A 23 16.58 -9.47 3.78
CA ILE A 23 17.29 -8.35 4.39
C ILE A 23 16.43 -7.08 4.34
N ASN A 24 16.42 -6.30 5.41
CA ASN A 24 15.81 -4.99 5.38
C ASN A 24 16.62 -4.05 4.48
N VAL A 25 16.08 -3.75 3.30
CA VAL A 25 16.75 -2.96 2.27
C VAL A 25 17.05 -1.53 2.74
N GLY A 26 16.29 -0.99 3.71
CA GLY A 26 16.59 0.31 4.29
C GLY A 26 17.93 0.33 5.04
N LEU A 27 18.16 -0.67 5.89
CA LEU A 27 19.44 -0.81 6.60
C LEU A 27 20.60 -1.05 5.62
N LEU A 28 20.39 -1.90 4.62
CA LEU A 28 21.35 -2.12 3.55
C LEU A 28 21.65 -0.81 2.79
N SER A 29 20.61 -0.03 2.47
CA SER A 29 20.75 1.23 1.75
C SER A 29 21.57 2.26 2.52
N ILE A 30 21.38 2.36 3.85
CA ILE A 30 22.20 3.22 4.72
C ILE A 30 23.68 2.77 4.67
N ALA A 31 23.92 1.45 4.78
CA ALA A 31 25.27 0.90 4.74
C ALA A 31 25.95 1.16 3.39
N LEU A 32 25.23 0.94 2.28
CA LEU A 32 25.72 1.23 0.93
C LEU A 32 25.95 2.73 0.72
N ALA A 33 25.06 3.58 1.22
CA ALA A 33 25.21 5.03 1.15
C ALA A 33 26.45 5.50 1.92
N TRP A 34 26.69 4.95 3.11
CA TRP A 34 27.90 5.23 3.86
C TRP A 34 29.15 4.77 3.12
N PHE A 35 29.17 3.54 2.64
CA PHE A 35 30.35 2.99 1.94
C PHE A 35 30.67 3.78 0.67
N VAL A 36 29.72 3.99 -0.22
CA VAL A 36 29.92 4.75 -1.47
C VAL A 36 30.20 6.22 -1.18
N GLY A 37 29.46 6.81 -0.24
CA GLY A 37 29.62 8.22 0.16
C GLY A 37 31.01 8.51 0.72
N THR A 38 31.47 7.68 1.65
CA THR A 38 32.78 7.89 2.32
C THR A 38 33.96 7.55 1.42
N TYR A 39 33.95 6.37 0.79
CA TYR A 39 35.16 5.85 0.11
C TYR A 39 35.23 6.22 -1.37
N ALA A 40 34.09 6.43 -2.03
CA ALA A 40 34.09 6.78 -3.45
C ALA A 40 33.79 8.26 -3.71
N ALA A 41 32.86 8.86 -2.96
CA ALA A 41 32.49 10.26 -3.10
C ALA A 41 33.29 11.19 -2.15
N HIS A 42 34.04 10.66 -1.19
CA HIS A 42 34.80 11.40 -0.17
C HIS A 42 33.95 12.41 0.61
N LEU A 43 32.68 12.07 0.85
CA LEU A 43 31.75 12.90 1.61
C LEU A 43 31.96 12.70 3.12
N PRO A 44 31.88 13.76 3.94
CA PRO A 44 31.85 13.63 5.39
C PRO A 44 30.58 12.92 5.84
N LEU A 45 30.66 12.18 6.96
CA LEU A 45 29.55 11.40 7.49
C LEU A 45 28.27 12.25 7.70
N ASN A 46 28.40 13.48 8.19
CA ASN A 46 27.26 14.37 8.41
C ASN A 46 26.50 14.68 7.12
N ASP A 47 27.20 14.77 5.99
CA ASP A 47 26.56 15.01 4.68
C ASP A 47 25.78 13.80 4.18
N ILE A 48 26.21 12.60 4.53
CA ILE A 48 25.50 11.35 4.23
C ILE A 48 24.27 11.24 5.13
N LEU A 49 24.43 11.49 6.44
CA LEU A 49 23.34 11.45 7.41
C LEU A 49 22.29 12.54 7.20
N ALA A 50 22.65 13.70 6.63
CA ALA A 50 21.71 14.74 6.23
C ALA A 50 20.68 14.24 5.18
N GLY A 51 20.98 13.14 4.48
CA GLY A 51 20.01 12.46 3.63
C GLY A 51 18.90 11.70 4.38
N PHE A 52 19.00 11.53 5.71
CA PHE A 52 17.98 10.87 6.48
C PHE A 52 16.72 11.74 6.60
N PRO A 53 15.54 11.22 6.21
CA PRO A 53 14.30 11.98 6.14
C PRO A 53 13.64 12.08 7.53
N SER A 54 14.20 12.81 8.46
CA SER A 54 13.76 12.89 9.87
C SER A 54 12.30 13.24 10.03
N GLN A 55 11.79 14.22 9.26
CA GLN A 55 10.38 14.60 9.29
C GLN A 55 9.47 13.48 8.83
N LEU A 56 9.82 12.80 7.72
CA LEU A 56 9.07 11.65 7.22
C LEU A 56 9.10 10.50 8.22
N PHE A 57 10.27 10.20 8.79
CA PHE A 57 10.42 9.15 9.80
C PHE A 57 9.51 9.40 11.01
N LEU A 58 9.54 10.60 11.59
CA LEU A 58 8.67 10.95 12.72
C LEU A 58 7.19 10.90 12.35
N THR A 59 6.83 11.32 11.14
CA THR A 59 5.46 11.23 10.65
C THR A 59 4.99 9.78 10.54
N LEU A 60 5.81 8.90 9.97
CA LEU A 60 5.51 7.47 9.87
C LEU A 60 5.39 6.82 11.26
N VAL A 61 6.30 7.16 12.18
CA VAL A 61 6.25 6.68 13.57
C VAL A 61 4.95 7.12 14.24
N GLY A 62 4.58 8.41 14.15
CA GLY A 62 3.36 8.93 14.79
C GLY A 62 2.10 8.26 14.28
N VAL A 63 1.92 8.19 12.95
CA VAL A 63 0.74 7.58 12.32
C VAL A 63 0.67 6.09 12.66
N THR A 64 1.77 5.35 12.50
CA THR A 64 1.77 3.91 12.75
C THR A 64 1.61 3.58 14.23
N PHE A 65 2.18 4.38 15.14
CA PHE A 65 2.01 4.24 16.58
C PHE A 65 0.52 4.36 16.97
N PHE A 66 -0.15 5.42 16.52
CA PHE A 66 -1.57 5.64 16.81
C PHE A 66 -2.46 4.51 16.28
N PHE A 67 -2.33 4.16 14.99
CA PHE A 67 -3.19 3.13 14.40
C PHE A 67 -2.88 1.72 14.88
N THR A 68 -1.64 1.45 15.29
CA THR A 68 -1.30 0.19 15.98
C THR A 68 -2.02 0.08 17.33
N GLN A 69 -2.12 1.19 18.09
CA GLN A 69 -2.91 1.22 19.33
C GLN A 69 -4.40 0.99 19.07
N ALA A 70 -4.96 1.68 18.06
CA ALA A 70 -6.35 1.52 17.66
C ALA A 70 -6.69 0.08 17.21
N ARG A 71 -5.70 -0.63 16.63
CA ARG A 71 -5.80 -2.05 16.31
C ARG A 71 -5.69 -2.91 17.56
N ASN A 72 -4.64 -2.72 18.37
CA ASN A 72 -4.36 -3.55 19.52
C ASN A 72 -5.43 -3.47 20.61
N ASN A 73 -6.12 -2.32 20.73
CA ASN A 73 -7.25 -2.17 21.66
C ASN A 73 -8.58 -2.70 21.10
N GLY A 74 -8.58 -3.21 19.86
CA GLY A 74 -9.74 -3.83 19.22
C GLY A 74 -10.73 -2.85 18.57
N THR A 75 -10.46 -1.53 18.55
CA THR A 75 -11.38 -0.54 17.97
C THR A 75 -11.60 -0.79 16.48
N LEU A 76 -10.50 -1.01 15.71
CA LEU A 76 -10.62 -1.22 14.27
C LEU A 76 -11.38 -2.51 13.93
N ASP A 77 -11.16 -3.59 14.70
CA ASP A 77 -11.86 -4.87 14.53
C ASP A 77 -13.37 -4.72 14.79
N LYS A 78 -13.75 -3.96 15.84
CA LYS A 78 -15.17 -3.69 16.16
C LYS A 78 -15.86 -2.85 15.09
N VAL A 79 -15.17 -1.82 14.57
CA VAL A 79 -15.70 -1.01 13.45
C VAL A 79 -15.95 -1.89 12.23
N ALA A 80 -14.97 -2.72 11.87
CA ALA A 80 -15.08 -3.63 10.75
C ALA A 80 -16.21 -4.66 10.94
N HIS A 81 -16.31 -5.28 12.11
CA HIS A 81 -17.38 -6.24 12.42
C HIS A 81 -18.80 -5.61 12.34
N ARG A 82 -18.96 -4.39 12.87
CA ARG A 82 -20.24 -3.65 12.76
C ARG A 82 -20.60 -3.34 11.30
N ALA A 83 -19.62 -2.94 10.50
CA ALA A 83 -19.85 -2.64 9.09
C ALA A 83 -20.29 -3.89 8.29
N VAL A 84 -19.71 -5.06 8.59
CA VAL A 84 -20.14 -6.34 7.99
C VAL A 84 -21.59 -6.67 8.33
N GLY A 85 -22.03 -6.39 9.56
CA GLY A 85 -23.41 -6.62 10.00
C GLY A 85 -24.46 -5.79 9.25
N LEU A 86 -24.06 -4.69 8.59
CA LEU A 86 -24.98 -3.85 7.81
C LEU A 86 -25.34 -4.45 6.43
N CYS A 87 -24.62 -5.46 5.95
CA CYS A 87 -24.79 -6.02 4.60
C CYS A 87 -25.60 -7.33 4.57
N GLN A 88 -26.68 -7.40 5.31
CA GLN A 88 -27.56 -8.57 5.32
C GLN A 88 -28.38 -8.68 4.03
N GLY A 89 -28.25 -9.81 3.30
CA GLY A 89 -29.24 -10.30 2.36
C GLY A 89 -28.84 -10.49 0.90
N ASN A 90 -27.77 -9.89 0.36
CA ASN A 90 -27.41 -10.08 -1.05
C ASN A 90 -25.96 -10.54 -1.21
N ILE A 91 -25.75 -11.81 -1.54
CA ILE A 91 -24.42 -12.42 -1.65
C ILE A 91 -23.57 -11.76 -2.74
N GLY A 92 -24.18 -11.26 -3.80
CA GLY A 92 -23.47 -10.54 -4.87
C GLY A 92 -22.86 -9.22 -4.40
N THR A 93 -23.47 -8.55 -3.41
CA THR A 93 -22.91 -7.30 -2.87
C THR A 93 -21.80 -7.53 -1.83
N VAL A 94 -21.65 -8.75 -1.31
CA VAL A 94 -20.68 -9.03 -0.24
C VAL A 94 -19.23 -8.70 -0.63
N PRO A 95 -18.68 -9.12 -1.80
CA PRO A 95 -17.33 -8.72 -2.19
C PRO A 95 -17.19 -7.20 -2.40
N ILE A 96 -18.25 -6.55 -2.90
CA ILE A 96 -18.28 -5.08 -3.10
C ILE A 96 -18.23 -4.37 -1.74
N MET A 97 -18.98 -4.87 -0.77
CA MET A 97 -18.94 -4.36 0.60
C MET A 97 -17.56 -4.51 1.22
N PHE A 98 -16.91 -5.67 1.06
CA PHE A 98 -15.56 -5.87 1.57
C PHE A 98 -14.51 -4.98 0.86
N PHE A 99 -14.69 -4.70 -0.43
CA PHE A 99 -13.92 -3.67 -1.12
C PHE A 99 -14.11 -2.30 -0.46
N ALA A 100 -15.36 -1.86 -0.28
CA ALA A 100 -15.67 -0.56 0.31
C ALA A 100 -15.16 -0.45 1.75
N LEU A 101 -15.31 -1.51 2.55
CA LEU A 101 -14.85 -1.55 3.94
C LEU A 101 -13.31 -1.49 4.01
N ALA A 102 -12.61 -2.27 3.18
CA ALA A 102 -11.16 -2.22 3.09
C ALA A 102 -10.66 -0.85 2.63
N PHE A 103 -11.35 -0.24 1.66
CA PHE A 103 -11.07 1.11 1.18
C PHE A 103 -11.23 2.15 2.31
N LEU A 104 -12.39 2.18 2.96
CA LEU A 104 -12.67 3.16 4.01
C LEU A 104 -11.69 3.04 5.18
N LEU A 105 -11.41 1.80 5.60
CA LEU A 105 -10.46 1.57 6.68
C LEU A 105 -9.05 2.02 6.29
N ALA A 106 -8.59 1.72 5.09
CA ALA A 106 -7.28 2.16 4.61
C ALA A 106 -7.21 3.69 4.44
N ALA A 107 -8.30 4.33 3.99
CA ALA A 107 -8.38 5.77 3.75
C ALA A 107 -8.28 6.61 5.02
N VAL A 108 -8.78 6.12 6.15
CA VAL A 108 -8.78 6.84 7.43
C VAL A 108 -7.35 6.99 8.01
N GLY A 109 -6.41 6.09 7.65
CA GLY A 109 -5.02 6.25 8.07
C GLY A 109 -4.20 5.00 8.36
N PRO A 110 -4.78 3.84 8.77
CA PRO A 110 -3.96 2.64 9.05
C PRO A 110 -3.21 2.13 7.81
N GLY A 111 -3.64 2.53 6.61
CA GLY A 111 -3.03 2.14 5.35
C GLY A 111 -3.49 0.78 4.83
N SER A 112 -3.06 0.44 3.61
CA SER A 112 -3.54 -0.75 2.89
C SER A 112 -3.20 -2.06 3.59
N ILE A 113 -1.99 -2.20 4.14
CA ILE A 113 -1.53 -3.43 4.79
C ILE A 113 -2.35 -3.73 6.06
N ALA A 114 -2.52 -2.73 6.94
CA ALA A 114 -3.30 -2.91 8.17
C ALA A 114 -4.78 -3.15 7.88
N SER A 115 -5.35 -2.44 6.90
CA SER A 115 -6.70 -2.68 6.44
C SER A 115 -6.89 -4.11 5.93
N ALA A 116 -6.00 -4.58 5.05
CA ALA A 116 -6.05 -5.95 4.55
C ALA A 116 -5.90 -6.99 5.67
N ALA A 117 -5.00 -6.77 6.63
CA ALA A 117 -4.78 -7.67 7.76
C ALA A 117 -6.04 -7.85 8.63
N ILE A 118 -6.87 -6.81 8.76
CA ILE A 118 -8.12 -6.84 9.52
C ILE A 118 -9.26 -7.44 8.68
N ILE A 119 -9.38 -7.01 7.44
CA ILE A 119 -10.53 -7.32 6.59
C ILE A 119 -10.42 -8.71 5.94
N ALA A 120 -9.21 -9.12 5.50
CA ALA A 120 -9.05 -10.37 4.78
C ALA A 120 -9.52 -11.61 5.56
N PRO A 121 -9.20 -11.80 6.87
CA PRO A 121 -9.70 -12.96 7.60
C PRO A 121 -11.23 -13.05 7.61
N MET A 122 -11.91 -11.94 7.83
CA MET A 122 -13.39 -11.90 7.83
C MET A 122 -13.96 -12.17 6.43
N ALA A 123 -13.41 -11.52 5.42
CA ALA A 123 -13.85 -11.67 4.03
C ALA A 123 -13.67 -13.10 3.53
N MET A 124 -12.50 -13.70 3.79
CA MET A 124 -12.19 -15.06 3.36
C MET A 124 -13.01 -16.12 4.12
N ALA A 125 -13.29 -15.90 5.42
CA ALA A 125 -14.20 -16.75 6.19
C ALA A 125 -15.63 -16.71 5.61
N VAL A 126 -16.14 -15.51 5.28
CA VAL A 126 -17.45 -15.35 4.64
C VAL A 126 -17.45 -16.02 3.26
N ALA A 127 -16.37 -15.86 2.47
CA ALA A 127 -16.26 -16.52 1.17
C ALA A 127 -16.33 -18.06 1.29
N GLY A 128 -15.66 -18.66 2.27
CA GLY A 128 -15.71 -20.10 2.54
C GLY A 128 -17.11 -20.58 2.90
N ARG A 129 -17.84 -19.86 3.74
CA ARG A 129 -19.21 -20.19 4.16
C ARG A 129 -20.23 -20.04 3.02
N THR A 130 -20.14 -18.96 2.26
CA THR A 130 -21.12 -18.64 1.20
C THR A 130 -20.79 -19.27 -0.15
N GLY A 131 -19.58 -19.83 -0.31
CA GLY A 131 -19.10 -20.39 -1.58
C GLY A 131 -18.71 -19.35 -2.62
N ILE A 132 -18.51 -18.10 -2.22
CA ILE A 132 -17.91 -17.06 -3.08
C ILE A 132 -16.48 -17.53 -3.43
N PRO A 133 -16.05 -17.47 -4.73
CA PRO A 133 -14.69 -17.86 -5.10
C PRO A 133 -13.65 -17.07 -4.29
N ALA A 134 -12.73 -17.78 -3.65
CA ALA A 134 -11.71 -17.17 -2.79
C ALA A 134 -10.88 -16.11 -3.52
N PHE A 135 -10.53 -16.38 -4.79
CA PHE A 135 -9.82 -15.41 -5.62
C PHE A 135 -10.61 -14.10 -5.81
N LEU A 136 -11.90 -14.19 -6.10
CA LEU A 136 -12.76 -13.01 -6.28
C LEU A 136 -12.84 -12.16 -5.00
N MET A 137 -12.96 -12.82 -3.85
CA MET A 137 -12.98 -12.13 -2.56
C MET A 137 -11.63 -11.47 -2.26
N ALA A 138 -10.52 -12.20 -2.43
CA ALA A 138 -9.16 -11.68 -2.25
C ALA A 138 -8.89 -10.51 -3.19
N LEU A 139 -9.32 -10.60 -4.45
CA LEU A 139 -9.21 -9.52 -5.44
C LEU A 139 -9.90 -8.25 -4.96
N MET A 140 -11.12 -8.35 -4.47
CA MET A 140 -11.90 -7.19 -4.01
C MET A 140 -11.33 -6.57 -2.73
N VAL A 141 -10.92 -7.39 -1.76
CA VAL A 141 -10.28 -6.89 -0.53
C VAL A 141 -8.94 -6.20 -0.83
N ALA A 142 -8.08 -6.84 -1.61
CA ALA A 142 -6.76 -6.30 -1.93
C ALA A 142 -6.86 -5.01 -2.77
N ASN A 143 -7.72 -4.97 -3.80
CA ASN A 143 -7.92 -3.73 -4.55
C ASN A 143 -8.60 -2.65 -3.71
N GLY A 144 -9.55 -2.99 -2.83
CA GLY A 144 -10.19 -2.02 -1.94
C GLY A 144 -9.18 -1.35 -1.00
N SER A 145 -8.35 -2.14 -0.32
CA SER A 145 -7.30 -1.60 0.55
C SER A 145 -6.25 -0.80 -0.22
N SER A 146 -5.82 -1.27 -1.40
CA SER A 146 -4.81 -0.59 -2.21
C SER A 146 -5.34 0.66 -2.91
N ALA A 147 -6.64 0.72 -3.23
CA ALA A 147 -7.28 1.92 -3.78
C ALA A 147 -7.16 3.15 -2.86
N ALA A 148 -7.07 2.92 -1.55
CA ALA A 148 -6.88 3.97 -0.56
C ALA A 148 -5.43 4.13 -0.08
N SER A 149 -4.45 3.43 -0.68
CA SER A 149 -3.05 3.42 -0.23
C SER A 149 -2.40 4.81 -0.18
N LEU A 150 -2.78 5.69 -1.11
CA LEU A 150 -2.26 7.06 -1.18
C LEU A 150 -3.13 8.09 -0.45
N SER A 151 -3.99 7.66 0.48
CA SER A 151 -4.73 8.60 1.33
C SER A 151 -3.77 9.61 1.98
N PRO A 152 -4.11 10.91 1.98
CA PRO A 152 -3.30 11.95 2.63
C PRO A 152 -3.09 11.72 4.14
N PHE A 153 -3.90 10.86 4.74
CA PHE A 153 -3.81 10.47 6.16
C PHE A 153 -2.99 9.19 6.38
N GLY A 154 -2.71 8.44 5.32
CA GLY A 154 -2.01 7.16 5.37
C GLY A 154 -0.50 7.29 5.20
N SER A 155 0.24 6.33 5.75
CA SER A 155 1.71 6.31 5.71
C SER A 155 2.29 6.38 4.29
N THR A 156 1.72 5.63 3.35
CA THR A 156 2.20 5.62 1.95
C THR A 156 1.89 6.94 1.23
N GLY A 157 0.70 7.52 1.46
CA GLY A 157 0.34 8.83 0.93
C GLY A 157 1.30 9.93 1.39
N LEU A 158 1.75 9.87 2.66
CA LEU A 158 2.73 10.81 3.21
C LEU A 158 4.13 10.63 2.60
N VAL A 159 4.54 9.41 2.30
CA VAL A 159 5.77 9.14 1.54
C VAL A 159 5.69 9.81 0.18
N VAL A 160 4.61 9.58 -0.57
CA VAL A 160 4.39 10.17 -1.90
C VAL A 160 4.35 11.68 -1.83
N LYS A 161 3.60 12.27 -0.88
CA LYS A 161 3.57 13.72 -0.65
C LYS A 161 4.99 14.30 -0.50
N THR A 162 5.81 13.67 0.33
CA THR A 162 7.19 14.12 0.59
C THR A 162 8.06 14.03 -0.68
N LEU A 163 7.95 12.94 -1.43
CA LEU A 163 8.71 12.75 -2.68
C LEU A 163 8.26 13.72 -3.77
N MET A 164 6.95 13.93 -3.93
CA MET A 164 6.38 14.89 -4.88
C MET A 164 6.83 16.33 -4.57
N ALA A 165 6.78 16.72 -3.30
CA ALA A 165 7.24 18.05 -2.88
C ALA A 165 8.72 18.30 -3.20
N LYS A 166 9.60 17.29 -3.05
CA LYS A 166 11.01 17.37 -3.47
C LYS A 166 11.19 17.59 -4.97
N MET A 167 10.25 17.17 -5.78
CA MET A 167 10.25 17.38 -7.24
C MET A 167 9.60 18.70 -7.67
N GLY A 168 9.14 19.51 -6.71
CA GLY A 168 8.41 20.76 -6.97
C GLY A 168 6.91 20.56 -7.21
N LEU A 169 6.39 19.34 -7.07
CA LEU A 169 4.97 19.03 -7.20
C LEU A 169 4.29 19.13 -5.82
N VAL A 170 3.86 20.33 -5.46
CA VAL A 170 3.21 20.61 -4.17
C VAL A 170 1.70 20.69 -4.36
N GLY A 171 0.92 20.21 -3.37
CA GLY A 171 -0.54 20.28 -3.39
C GLY A 171 -1.21 19.20 -4.28
N VAL A 172 -0.45 18.18 -4.70
CA VAL A 172 -0.93 17.12 -5.61
C VAL A 172 -1.37 15.83 -4.87
N GLU A 173 -1.52 15.89 -3.55
CA GLU A 173 -1.84 14.73 -2.70
C GLU A 173 -3.17 14.10 -3.11
N TRP A 174 -4.20 14.92 -3.28
CA TRP A 174 -5.52 14.45 -3.69
C TRP A 174 -5.53 13.92 -5.12
N GLN A 175 -4.78 14.56 -6.02
CA GLN A 175 -4.66 14.10 -7.39
C GLN A 175 -3.98 12.72 -7.43
N SER A 176 -2.89 12.52 -6.70
CA SER A 176 -2.20 11.24 -6.58
C SER A 176 -3.13 10.16 -5.99
N PHE A 177 -3.87 10.52 -4.93
CA PHE A 177 -4.85 9.65 -4.30
C PHE A 177 -5.94 9.21 -5.29
N PHE A 178 -6.62 10.16 -5.95
CA PHE A 178 -7.70 9.82 -6.88
C PHE A 178 -7.21 9.05 -8.10
N THR A 179 -5.99 9.29 -8.55
CA THR A 179 -5.38 8.56 -9.67
C THR A 179 -5.24 7.07 -9.34
N VAL A 180 -4.66 6.72 -8.20
CA VAL A 180 -4.48 5.32 -7.79
C VAL A 180 -5.81 4.71 -7.36
N MET A 181 -6.68 5.46 -6.68
CA MET A 181 -8.04 5.03 -6.34
C MET A 181 -8.84 4.62 -7.58
N LEU A 182 -8.84 5.46 -8.61
CA LEU A 182 -9.55 5.17 -9.86
C LEU A 182 -8.98 3.94 -10.56
N ALA A 183 -7.66 3.82 -10.63
CA ALA A 183 -7.00 2.67 -11.24
C ALA A 183 -7.39 1.35 -10.54
N HIS A 184 -7.24 1.27 -9.21
CA HIS A 184 -7.61 0.07 -8.44
C HIS A 184 -9.10 -0.23 -8.47
N THR A 185 -9.94 0.80 -8.40
CA THR A 185 -11.40 0.64 -8.49
C THR A 185 -11.77 0.07 -9.85
N THR A 186 -11.23 0.64 -10.93
CA THR A 186 -11.50 0.18 -12.30
C THR A 186 -11.07 -1.27 -12.50
N VAL A 187 -9.83 -1.63 -12.14
CA VAL A 187 -9.36 -3.00 -12.34
C VAL A 187 -10.01 -3.98 -11.36
N GLY A 188 -10.29 -3.57 -10.13
CA GLY A 188 -10.97 -4.39 -9.13
C GLY A 188 -12.38 -4.77 -9.58
N PHE A 189 -13.17 -3.80 -10.02
CA PHE A 189 -14.52 -4.07 -10.54
C PHE A 189 -14.49 -4.75 -11.90
N ALA A 190 -13.57 -4.40 -12.80
CA ALA A 190 -13.39 -5.14 -14.05
C ALA A 190 -13.11 -6.63 -13.77
N GLY A 191 -12.16 -6.92 -12.86
CA GLY A 191 -11.88 -8.30 -12.41
C GLY A 191 -13.10 -8.95 -11.75
N TYR A 192 -13.82 -8.23 -10.90
CA TYR A 192 -15.05 -8.73 -10.29
C TYR A 192 -16.05 -9.24 -11.36
N PHE A 193 -16.31 -8.46 -12.40
CA PHE A 193 -17.25 -8.84 -13.45
C PHE A 193 -16.67 -9.95 -14.37
N VAL A 194 -15.40 -9.85 -14.77
CA VAL A 194 -14.73 -10.85 -15.62
C VAL A 194 -14.68 -12.24 -14.98
N PHE A 195 -14.39 -12.31 -13.67
CA PHE A 195 -14.35 -13.57 -12.94
C PHE A 195 -15.71 -14.03 -12.40
N GLY A 196 -16.79 -13.47 -12.91
CA GLY A 196 -18.15 -13.98 -12.70
C GLY A 196 -18.84 -13.47 -11.45
N GLY A 197 -18.44 -12.31 -10.90
CA GLY A 197 -19.11 -11.67 -9.77
C GLY A 197 -20.60 -11.40 -10.04
N TRP A 198 -20.98 -11.16 -11.30
CA TRP A 198 -22.39 -11.04 -11.69
C TRP A 198 -23.23 -12.30 -11.44
N ARG A 199 -22.59 -13.50 -11.44
CA ARG A 199 -23.26 -14.78 -11.15
C ARG A 199 -23.72 -14.88 -9.70
N LEU A 200 -23.07 -14.17 -8.79
CA LEU A 200 -23.43 -14.12 -7.37
C LEU A 200 -24.81 -13.48 -7.13
N PHE A 201 -25.31 -12.71 -8.10
CA PHE A 201 -26.66 -12.10 -8.03
C PHE A 201 -27.77 -13.05 -8.49
N THR A 202 -27.43 -14.23 -9.04
CA THR A 202 -28.45 -15.16 -9.54
C THR A 202 -29.19 -15.87 -8.39
N PRO A 203 -30.51 -16.15 -8.55
CA PRO A 203 -31.28 -16.88 -7.55
C PRO A 203 -30.71 -18.27 -7.21
N ALA A 204 -30.16 -18.94 -8.24
CA ALA A 204 -29.56 -20.27 -8.07
C ALA A 204 -28.34 -20.22 -7.14
N PHE A 205 -27.47 -19.20 -7.27
CA PHE A 205 -26.31 -19.06 -6.39
C PHE A 205 -26.73 -18.71 -4.96
N ARG A 206 -27.73 -17.86 -4.78
CA ARG A 206 -28.27 -17.51 -3.44
C ARG A 206 -28.83 -18.74 -2.73
N GLN A 207 -29.57 -19.60 -3.43
CA GLN A 207 -30.10 -20.84 -2.87
C GLN A 207 -28.99 -21.82 -2.47
N ALA A 208 -27.97 -22.00 -3.34
CA ALA A 208 -26.84 -22.85 -3.05
C ALA A 208 -26.00 -22.34 -1.86
N ALA A 209 -25.84 -21.04 -1.74
CA ALA A 209 -25.13 -20.42 -0.61
C ALA A 209 -25.88 -20.54 0.71
N ALA A 210 -27.22 -20.37 0.71
CA ALA A 210 -28.04 -20.56 1.90
C ALA A 210 -27.99 -22.01 2.40
N ILE A 211 -27.99 -23.01 1.49
CA ILE A 211 -27.82 -24.42 1.84
C ILE A 211 -26.44 -24.69 2.47
N ARG A 212 -25.39 -24.11 1.91
CA ARG A 212 -24.03 -24.25 2.46
C ARG A 212 -23.89 -23.61 3.84
N ASP A 213 -24.41 -22.40 4.04
CA ASP A 213 -24.34 -21.71 5.32
C ASP A 213 -25.09 -22.51 6.41
N ALA A 214 -26.24 -23.09 6.08
CA ALA A 214 -26.97 -23.99 6.97
C ALA A 214 -26.21 -25.30 7.29
N GLN A 215 -25.47 -25.86 6.34
CA GLN A 215 -24.65 -27.05 6.57
C GLN A 215 -23.41 -26.78 7.43
N VAL A 216 -22.80 -25.59 7.31
CA VAL A 216 -21.65 -25.19 8.12
C VAL A 216 -22.06 -24.76 9.53
N ALA A 217 -23.32 -24.38 9.74
CA ALA A 217 -23.87 -24.05 11.07
C ALA A 217 -24.00 -25.26 11.99
N THR A 218 -23.87 -26.51 11.51
CA THR A 218 -23.72 -27.68 12.37
C THR A 218 -22.31 -27.73 12.95
N PRO A 219 -22.13 -27.69 14.29
CA PRO A 219 -20.80 -27.65 14.90
C PRO A 219 -20.03 -28.93 14.57
N MET A 220 -19.00 -28.86 13.73
CA MET A 220 -17.98 -29.90 13.71
C MET A 220 -17.05 -29.69 14.92
N PRO A 221 -16.89 -30.66 15.81
CA PRO A 221 -15.94 -30.56 16.89
C PRO A 221 -14.51 -30.48 16.33
N GLY A 222 -13.84 -29.32 16.50
CA GLY A 222 -12.45 -29.13 16.14
C GLY A 222 -12.16 -28.15 14.98
N ALA A 223 -13.11 -27.61 14.26
CA ALA A 223 -12.88 -26.49 13.38
C ALA A 223 -12.94 -25.20 14.22
N GLY A 224 -11.77 -24.68 14.60
CA GLY A 224 -11.67 -23.40 15.25
C GLY A 224 -12.27 -22.33 14.32
N ILE A 225 -13.53 -21.97 14.56
CA ILE A 225 -14.05 -20.67 14.17
C ILE A 225 -13.05 -19.70 14.79
N VAL A 226 -12.48 -18.80 14.00
CA VAL A 226 -11.89 -17.59 14.55
C VAL A 226 -13.08 -16.84 15.15
N ASP A 227 -13.46 -17.30 16.33
CA ASP A 227 -14.33 -16.58 17.21
C ASP A 227 -13.57 -15.28 17.50
N ILE A 228 -14.06 -14.16 17.00
CA ILE A 228 -13.61 -12.86 17.47
C ILE A 228 -14.64 -12.47 18.57
N PRO A 229 -14.53 -13.09 19.77
CA PRO A 229 -15.57 -12.96 20.81
C PRO A 229 -15.70 -11.51 21.26
N ASP A 230 -14.62 -10.71 21.12
CA ASP A 230 -14.57 -9.31 21.52
C ASP A 230 -15.11 -8.35 20.46
N ALA A 231 -15.04 -8.68 19.18
CA ALA A 231 -15.53 -7.79 18.11
C ALA A 231 -17.07 -7.66 18.11
N ALA A 232 -17.78 -8.71 18.51
CA ALA A 232 -19.25 -8.72 18.64
C ALA A 232 -19.76 -8.00 19.90
N LYS A 233 -18.91 -7.79 20.92
CA LYS A 233 -19.29 -7.10 22.15
C LYS A 233 -19.59 -5.62 21.92
N PRO A 234 -20.39 -4.95 22.78
CA PRO A 234 -20.61 -3.51 22.72
C PRO A 234 -19.30 -2.71 22.75
N PHE A 235 -19.34 -1.49 22.22
CA PHE A 235 -18.23 -0.56 22.32
C PHE A 235 -18.00 -0.16 23.78
N GLU A 236 -16.76 -0.31 24.25
CA GLU A 236 -16.30 0.16 25.55
C GLU A 236 -15.84 1.62 25.47
N PRO A 237 -15.70 2.34 26.59
CA PRO A 237 -15.23 3.72 26.61
C PRO A 237 -13.91 3.95 25.86
N LYS A 238 -12.96 2.99 25.94
CA LYS A 238 -11.68 3.07 25.22
C LYS A 238 -11.84 3.13 23.69
N HIS A 239 -12.85 2.42 23.14
CA HIS A 239 -13.13 2.40 21.71
C HIS A 239 -13.72 3.73 21.25
N TRP A 240 -14.67 4.29 22.03
CA TRP A 240 -15.25 5.62 21.75
C TRP A 240 -14.21 6.73 21.85
N LEU A 241 -13.31 6.64 22.84
CA LEU A 241 -12.19 7.57 22.95
C LEU A 241 -11.28 7.48 21.72
N THR A 242 -10.92 6.27 21.29
CA THR A 242 -10.09 6.05 20.09
C THR A 242 -10.75 6.65 18.85
N LEU A 243 -12.05 6.40 18.63
CA LEU A 243 -12.80 6.98 17.51
C LEU A 243 -12.88 8.51 17.60
N GLY A 244 -13.08 9.06 18.80
CA GLY A 244 -13.07 10.50 19.04
C GLY A 244 -11.72 11.13 18.68
N VAL A 245 -10.61 10.47 19.05
CA VAL A 245 -9.25 10.93 18.69
C VAL A 245 -9.01 10.82 17.18
N VAL A 246 -9.50 9.76 16.51
CA VAL A 246 -9.45 9.67 15.03
C VAL A 246 -10.17 10.84 14.39
N CYS A 247 -11.40 11.13 14.83
CA CYS A 247 -12.18 12.25 14.30
C CYS A 247 -11.48 13.59 14.55
N ALA A 248 -10.95 13.81 15.76
CA ALA A 248 -10.22 15.01 16.11
C ALA A 248 -8.94 15.17 15.26
N MET A 249 -8.18 14.08 15.04
CA MET A 249 -7.01 14.07 14.18
C MET A 249 -7.38 14.46 12.73
N ILE A 250 -8.40 13.81 12.15
CA ILE A 250 -8.84 14.13 10.79
C ILE A 250 -9.28 15.59 10.69
N THR A 251 -10.09 16.06 11.65
CA THR A 251 -10.55 17.44 11.70
C THR A 251 -9.37 18.43 11.81
N SER A 252 -8.38 18.13 12.66
CA SER A 252 -7.20 19.00 12.83
C SER A 252 -6.35 19.09 11.55
N VAL A 253 -6.22 17.96 10.83
CA VAL A 253 -5.45 17.94 9.58
C VAL A 253 -6.19 18.66 8.45
N VAL A 254 -7.52 18.45 8.33
CA VAL A 254 -8.31 19.00 7.21
C VAL A 254 -8.60 20.48 7.37
N PHE A 255 -8.95 20.94 8.57
CA PHE A 255 -9.40 22.31 8.80
C PHE A 255 -8.32 23.22 9.39
N PHE A 256 -7.32 22.66 10.07
CA PHE A 256 -6.28 23.45 10.74
C PHE A 256 -4.88 23.19 10.15
N GLU A 257 -4.78 22.36 9.08
CA GLU A 257 -3.53 22.03 8.38
C GLU A 257 -2.41 21.50 9.31
N VAL A 258 -2.80 20.89 10.43
CA VAL A 258 -1.85 20.29 11.38
C VAL A 258 -1.13 19.12 10.71
N ASN A 259 0.18 18.98 10.96
CA ASN A 259 0.93 17.83 10.46
C ASN A 259 0.32 16.52 11.00
N VAL A 260 -0.08 15.64 10.08
CA VAL A 260 -0.79 14.40 10.40
C VAL A 260 0.01 13.48 11.34
N GLY A 261 1.35 13.42 11.15
CA GLY A 261 2.22 12.61 12.01
C GLY A 261 2.25 13.13 13.46
N MET A 262 2.32 14.43 13.62
CA MET A 262 2.30 15.06 14.95
C MET A 262 0.93 14.94 15.61
N ALA A 263 -0.16 15.14 14.86
CA ALA A 263 -1.52 14.94 15.35
C ALA A 263 -1.75 13.47 15.79
N ALA A 264 -1.27 12.52 15.01
CA ALA A 264 -1.35 11.10 15.34
C ALA A 264 -0.48 10.73 16.56
N LEU A 265 0.73 11.30 16.67
CA LEU A 265 1.60 11.08 17.84
C LEU A 265 0.93 11.58 19.12
N VAL A 266 0.38 12.80 19.09
CA VAL A 266 -0.37 13.38 20.23
C VAL A 266 -1.57 12.49 20.55
N GLY A 267 -2.34 12.07 19.53
CA GLY A 267 -3.48 11.15 19.71
C GLY A 267 -3.06 9.82 20.36
N GLY A 268 -1.95 9.23 19.92
CA GLY A 268 -1.40 8.01 20.51
C GLY A 268 -1.00 8.19 21.98
N VAL A 269 -0.32 9.28 22.30
CA VAL A 269 0.05 9.61 23.68
C VAL A 269 -1.20 9.80 24.56
N LEU A 270 -2.24 10.48 24.04
CA LEU A 270 -3.52 10.63 24.76
C LEU A 270 -4.17 9.29 25.07
N LEU A 271 -4.14 8.31 24.14
CA LEU A 271 -4.68 6.97 24.39
C LEU A 271 -3.91 6.23 25.50
N VAL A 272 -2.58 6.38 25.54
CA VAL A 272 -1.73 5.80 26.61
C VAL A 272 -2.07 6.45 27.96
N VAL A 273 -2.08 7.77 28.04
CA VAL A 273 -2.39 8.52 29.28
C VAL A 273 -3.78 8.17 29.80
N ALA A 274 -4.75 8.03 28.91
CA ALA A 274 -6.12 7.61 29.25
C ALA A 274 -6.23 6.10 29.55
N ARG A 275 -5.15 5.33 29.51
CA ARG A 275 -5.14 3.87 29.68
C ARG A 275 -6.03 3.12 28.70
N ALA A 276 -6.28 3.71 27.54
CA ALA A 276 -7.08 3.10 26.46
C ALA A 276 -6.24 2.19 25.54
N ALA A 277 -4.91 2.26 25.65
CA ALA A 277 -3.96 1.46 24.88
C ALA A 277 -2.68 1.17 25.69
N ASP A 278 -2.01 0.05 25.35
CA ASP A 278 -0.72 -0.33 25.91
C ASP A 278 0.42 0.17 25.00
N GLU A 279 1.26 1.08 25.51
CA GLU A 279 2.36 1.67 24.77
C GLU A 279 3.41 0.63 24.36
N GLY A 280 3.81 -0.25 25.28
CA GLY A 280 4.84 -1.24 25.02
C GLY A 280 4.43 -2.25 23.96
N LEU A 281 3.17 -2.70 24.01
CA LEU A 281 2.60 -3.55 22.97
C LEU A 281 2.50 -2.80 21.62
N ALA A 282 2.09 -1.55 21.62
CA ALA A 282 2.01 -0.74 20.42
C ALA A 282 3.38 -0.59 19.75
N ILE A 283 4.40 -0.18 20.49
CA ILE A 283 5.75 0.00 19.95
C ILE A 283 6.31 -1.31 19.37
N ARG A 284 6.11 -2.44 20.04
CA ARG A 284 6.55 -3.76 19.54
C ARG A 284 5.81 -4.21 18.29
N SER A 285 4.54 -3.83 18.15
CA SER A 285 3.66 -4.23 17.06
C SER A 285 3.71 -3.25 15.87
N MET A 286 4.46 -2.14 15.98
CA MET A 286 4.65 -1.20 14.87
C MET A 286 5.37 -1.86 13.70
N PRO A 287 5.06 -1.44 12.46
CA PRO A 287 5.71 -1.95 11.25
C PRO A 287 7.12 -1.34 11.06
N TRP A 288 8.04 -1.63 11.98
CA TRP A 288 9.41 -1.10 11.94
C TRP A 288 10.16 -1.42 10.65
N GLY A 289 9.90 -2.60 10.07
CA GLY A 289 10.50 -3.00 8.79
C GLY A 289 10.24 -1.97 7.69
N PRO A 290 8.99 -1.68 7.33
CA PRO A 290 8.63 -0.62 6.39
C PRO A 290 9.14 0.78 6.77
N ILE A 291 9.08 1.19 8.03
CA ILE A 291 9.56 2.51 8.47
C ILE A 291 11.06 2.67 8.18
N LEU A 292 11.86 1.67 8.59
CA LEU A 292 13.30 1.66 8.35
C LEU A 292 13.63 1.55 6.86
N MET A 293 12.84 0.79 6.11
CA MET A 293 13.03 0.62 4.66
C MET A 293 12.87 1.94 3.92
N VAL A 294 11.76 2.66 4.11
CA VAL A 294 11.51 3.96 3.49
C VAL A 294 12.62 4.96 3.86
N SER A 295 12.91 5.07 5.16
CA SER A 295 13.89 6.03 5.64
C SER A 295 15.30 5.75 5.10
N GLY A 296 15.70 4.47 5.10
CA GLY A 296 17.04 4.08 4.67
C GLY A 296 17.24 4.18 3.15
N VAL A 297 16.26 3.79 2.34
CA VAL A 297 16.33 3.95 0.87
C VAL A 297 16.41 5.44 0.52
N THR A 298 15.73 6.31 1.25
CA THR A 298 15.80 7.77 1.04
C THR A 298 17.22 8.30 1.26
N VAL A 299 18.00 7.76 2.21
CA VAL A 299 19.42 8.13 2.40
C VAL A 299 20.25 7.78 1.17
N LEU A 300 20.08 6.59 0.61
CA LEU A 300 20.78 6.18 -0.59
C LEU A 300 20.39 7.04 -1.81
N VAL A 301 19.11 7.38 -1.93
CA VAL A 301 18.61 8.28 -3.00
C VAL A 301 19.18 9.68 -2.84
N ALA A 302 19.31 10.21 -1.63
CA ALA A 302 19.94 11.50 -1.37
C ALA A 302 21.45 11.47 -1.75
N LEU A 303 22.13 10.33 -1.55
CA LEU A 303 23.48 10.14 -2.07
C LEU A 303 23.52 10.14 -3.60
N LEU A 304 22.60 9.44 -4.27
CA LEU A 304 22.48 9.45 -5.73
C LEU A 304 22.32 10.89 -6.27
N GLU A 305 21.52 11.71 -5.58
CA GLU A 305 21.34 13.12 -5.94
C GLU A 305 22.66 13.89 -5.87
N LYS A 306 23.39 13.76 -4.76
CA LYS A 306 24.70 14.43 -4.55
C LYS A 306 25.79 13.96 -5.51
N THR A 307 25.75 12.72 -5.95
CA THR A 307 26.78 12.11 -6.83
C THR A 307 26.45 12.18 -8.31
N GLY A 308 25.30 12.75 -8.70
CA GLY A 308 24.82 12.76 -10.09
C GLY A 308 24.22 11.42 -10.54
N GLY A 309 24.00 10.47 -9.63
CA GLY A 309 23.43 9.16 -9.92
C GLY A 309 21.97 9.24 -10.39
N ILE A 310 21.17 10.16 -9.85
CA ILE A 310 19.80 10.39 -10.32
C ILE A 310 19.78 10.85 -11.77
N GLU A 311 20.70 11.73 -12.17
CA GLU A 311 20.81 12.21 -13.53
C GLU A 311 21.22 11.08 -14.51
N LEU A 312 22.15 10.21 -14.10
CA LEU A 312 22.53 9.02 -14.86
C LEU A 312 21.34 8.05 -14.99
N PHE A 313 20.63 7.77 -13.92
CA PHE A 313 19.48 6.86 -13.91
C PHE A 313 18.33 7.40 -14.77
N SER A 314 18.02 8.70 -14.67
CA SER A 314 17.06 9.37 -15.55
C SER A 314 17.46 9.29 -17.02
N THR A 315 18.76 9.39 -17.33
CA THR A 315 19.27 9.25 -18.68
C THR A 315 19.06 7.84 -19.24
N LEU A 316 19.30 6.82 -18.42
CA LEU A 316 19.08 5.43 -18.83
C LEU A 316 17.60 5.16 -19.13
N LEU A 317 16.69 5.63 -18.28
CA LEU A 317 15.25 5.51 -18.51
C LEU A 317 14.78 6.29 -19.75
N ALA A 318 15.26 7.52 -19.92
CA ALA A 318 14.88 8.35 -21.06
C ALA A 318 15.39 7.77 -22.40
N ARG A 319 16.60 7.17 -22.43
CA ARG A 319 17.13 6.52 -23.64
C ARG A 319 16.35 5.28 -24.06
N ALA A 320 15.72 4.59 -23.10
CA ALA A 320 14.93 3.40 -23.37
C ALA A 320 13.50 3.71 -23.84
N SER A 321 13.12 5.00 -23.93
CA SER A 321 11.75 5.42 -24.20
C SER A 321 11.71 6.69 -25.06
N THR A 322 10.52 7.04 -25.53
CA THR A 322 10.19 8.30 -26.20
C THR A 322 9.21 9.06 -25.34
N GLU A 323 8.93 10.33 -25.68
CA GLU A 323 7.89 11.14 -25.02
C GLU A 323 6.55 10.40 -24.91
N ARG A 324 6.16 9.65 -25.93
CA ARG A 324 4.90 8.90 -25.96
C ARG A 324 4.96 7.62 -25.12
N THR A 325 6.07 6.90 -25.18
CA THR A 325 6.18 5.57 -24.58
C THR A 325 6.63 5.60 -23.13
N ILE A 326 7.16 6.72 -22.65
CA ILE A 326 7.73 6.83 -21.29
C ILE A 326 6.69 6.51 -20.20
N HIS A 327 5.43 6.91 -20.38
CA HIS A 327 4.36 6.66 -19.41
C HIS A 327 4.10 5.15 -19.24
N GLY A 328 3.92 4.43 -20.35
CA GLY A 328 3.77 2.98 -20.32
C GLY A 328 5.03 2.26 -19.85
N PHE A 329 6.20 2.69 -20.33
CA PHE A 329 7.48 2.11 -19.93
C PHE A 329 7.76 2.29 -18.44
N ALA A 330 7.56 3.49 -17.90
CA ALA A 330 7.75 3.77 -16.48
C ALA A 330 6.76 2.97 -15.61
N ALA A 331 5.48 2.91 -16.00
CA ALA A 331 4.49 2.09 -15.32
C ALA A 331 4.86 0.60 -15.33
N PHE A 332 5.35 0.08 -16.47
CA PHE A 332 5.80 -1.31 -16.58
C PHE A 332 6.98 -1.61 -15.66
N VAL A 333 8.03 -0.78 -15.74
CA VAL A 333 9.26 -0.99 -14.94
C VAL A 333 8.96 -0.90 -13.44
N THR A 334 8.23 0.12 -13.01
CA THR A 334 7.86 0.26 -11.59
C THR A 334 6.97 -0.90 -11.13
N GLY A 335 6.04 -1.35 -11.99
CA GLY A 335 5.19 -2.52 -11.71
C GLY A 335 6.01 -3.80 -11.56
N VAL A 336 6.89 -4.10 -12.50
CA VAL A 336 7.73 -5.32 -12.44
C VAL A 336 8.61 -5.33 -11.19
N VAL A 337 9.25 -4.20 -10.85
CA VAL A 337 10.07 -4.11 -9.64
C VAL A 337 9.20 -4.25 -8.39
N SER A 338 7.98 -3.68 -8.40
CA SER A 338 7.06 -3.71 -7.26
C SER A 338 6.46 -5.08 -6.98
N ILE A 339 6.38 -5.99 -7.99
CA ILE A 339 5.93 -7.38 -7.76
C ILE A 339 6.83 -8.07 -6.71
N TYR A 340 8.11 -7.79 -6.73
CA TYR A 340 9.13 -8.48 -5.92
C TYR A 340 9.68 -7.61 -4.78
N SER A 341 9.36 -6.31 -4.74
CA SER A 341 9.93 -5.34 -3.83
C SER A 341 8.82 -4.50 -3.17
N SER A 342 9.18 -3.73 -2.14
CA SER A 342 8.21 -2.84 -1.47
C SER A 342 7.92 -1.61 -2.31
N THR A 343 6.66 -1.41 -2.69
CA THR A 343 6.18 -0.23 -3.41
C THR A 343 6.57 1.06 -2.70
N ALA A 344 6.10 1.26 -1.48
CA ALA A 344 6.37 2.49 -0.70
C ALA A 344 7.81 2.58 -0.18
N GLY A 345 8.43 1.43 0.14
CA GLY A 345 9.74 1.40 0.78
C GLY A 345 10.92 1.49 -0.18
N VAL A 346 10.76 1.02 -1.41
CA VAL A 346 11.85 0.91 -2.38
C VAL A 346 11.49 1.57 -3.70
N VAL A 347 10.39 1.15 -4.33
CA VAL A 347 10.07 1.57 -5.71
C VAL A 347 9.84 3.07 -5.80
N LEU A 348 8.95 3.60 -4.99
CA LEU A 348 8.63 5.03 -5.06
C LEU A 348 9.82 5.93 -4.71
N PRO A 349 10.58 5.70 -3.61
CA PRO A 349 11.76 6.47 -3.33
C PRO A 349 12.84 6.40 -4.42
N ALA A 350 12.98 5.26 -5.10
CA ALA A 350 14.00 5.08 -6.13
C ALA A 350 13.61 5.73 -7.48
N PHE A 351 12.33 5.65 -7.87
CA PHE A 351 11.90 6.03 -9.22
C PHE A 351 11.32 7.45 -9.29
N LEU A 352 10.49 7.89 -8.33
CA LEU A 352 9.87 9.21 -8.40
C LEU A 352 10.88 10.36 -8.55
N PRO A 353 12.01 10.40 -7.81
CA PRO A 353 13.00 11.47 -7.97
C PRO A 353 13.62 11.58 -9.37
N THR A 354 13.47 10.56 -10.22
CA THR A 354 13.97 10.59 -11.60
C THR A 354 13.06 11.38 -12.55
N VAL A 355 11.82 11.64 -12.18
CA VAL A 355 10.81 12.29 -13.03
C VAL A 355 11.30 13.61 -13.62
N PRO A 356 11.82 14.60 -12.85
CA PRO A 356 12.27 15.86 -13.42
C PRO A 356 13.43 15.70 -14.42
N GLY A 357 14.33 14.75 -14.13
CA GLY A 357 15.47 14.44 -15.02
C GLY A 357 15.00 13.82 -16.34
N ILE A 358 14.02 12.90 -16.30
CA ILE A 358 13.47 12.26 -17.50
C ILE A 358 12.76 13.31 -18.38
N ILE A 359 11.85 14.12 -17.82
CA ILE A 359 11.12 15.16 -18.55
C ILE A 359 12.08 16.14 -19.22
N ARG A 360 13.11 16.61 -18.49
CA ARG A 360 14.12 17.51 -19.05
C ARG A 360 14.88 16.88 -20.22
N LYS A 361 15.17 15.58 -20.18
CA LYS A 361 15.90 14.88 -21.25
C LYS A 361 15.05 14.55 -22.46
N LEU A 362 13.77 14.30 -22.25
CA LEU A 362 12.83 14.12 -23.38
C LEU A 362 12.42 15.44 -24.04
N GLY A 363 12.70 16.58 -23.37
CA GLY A 363 12.40 17.92 -23.86
C GLY A 363 10.94 18.32 -23.82
N ALA A 364 10.05 17.41 -23.38
CA ALA A 364 8.61 17.63 -23.28
C ALA A 364 7.97 16.63 -22.32
N GLY A 365 6.74 16.92 -21.87
CA GLY A 365 5.90 16.04 -21.05
C GLY A 365 5.52 16.67 -19.70
N ASP A 366 4.45 16.13 -19.10
CA ASP A 366 3.94 16.56 -17.81
C ASP A 366 4.58 15.70 -16.68
N PRO A 367 5.31 16.33 -15.73
CA PRO A 367 5.90 15.62 -14.60
C PRO A 367 4.84 14.88 -13.75
N MET A 368 3.64 15.45 -13.59
CA MET A 368 2.57 14.81 -12.82
C MET A 368 2.01 13.58 -13.52
N ALA A 369 1.85 13.62 -14.84
CA ALA A 369 1.42 12.46 -15.62
C ALA A 369 2.44 11.32 -15.55
N LEU A 370 3.75 11.62 -15.64
CA LEU A 370 4.79 10.62 -15.50
C LEU A 370 4.85 10.04 -14.08
N ALA A 371 4.78 10.89 -13.06
CA ALA A 371 4.71 10.43 -11.68
C ALA A 371 3.47 9.57 -11.43
N SER A 372 2.29 9.97 -11.95
CA SER A 372 1.05 9.17 -11.89
C SER A 372 1.21 7.81 -12.55
N SER A 373 1.92 7.75 -13.69
CA SER A 373 2.20 6.47 -14.36
C SER A 373 3.05 5.54 -13.50
N MET A 374 4.08 6.06 -12.83
CA MET A 374 4.90 5.31 -11.90
C MET A 374 4.09 4.85 -10.67
N LEU A 375 3.22 5.71 -10.12
CA LEU A 375 2.33 5.37 -9.01
C LEU A 375 1.35 4.25 -9.38
N ILE A 376 0.68 4.35 -10.52
CA ILE A 376 -0.25 3.33 -11.02
C ILE A 376 0.49 2.01 -11.22
N GLY A 377 1.61 2.03 -11.95
CA GLY A 377 2.42 0.84 -12.21
C GLY A 377 2.83 0.11 -10.94
N ALA A 378 3.37 0.86 -9.98
CA ALA A 378 3.87 0.30 -8.74
C ALA A 378 2.76 -0.29 -7.84
N HIS A 379 1.57 0.35 -7.80
CA HIS A 379 0.50 -0.07 -6.89
C HIS A 379 -0.42 -1.15 -7.47
N LEU A 380 -0.74 -1.15 -8.77
CA LEU A 380 -1.67 -2.12 -9.35
C LEU A 380 -1.24 -3.58 -9.17
N VAL A 381 0.05 -3.82 -9.03
CA VAL A 381 0.61 -5.16 -8.78
C VAL A 381 0.52 -5.63 -7.32
N ASP A 382 0.09 -4.76 -6.39
CA ASP A 382 0.01 -5.05 -4.95
C ASP A 382 -1.03 -6.13 -4.58
N VAL A 383 -1.82 -6.60 -5.52
CA VAL A 383 -2.69 -7.79 -5.39
C VAL A 383 -1.90 -9.09 -5.58
N SER A 384 -0.66 -9.03 -6.07
CA SER A 384 0.22 -10.21 -6.21
C SER A 384 0.42 -10.93 -4.87
N PRO A 385 0.51 -12.26 -4.85
CA PRO A 385 0.78 -13.03 -3.62
C PRO A 385 2.17 -12.76 -3.04
N LEU A 386 3.07 -12.14 -3.79
CA LEU A 386 4.40 -11.73 -3.32
C LEU A 386 4.36 -10.37 -2.61
N SER A 387 3.32 -9.59 -2.82
CA SER A 387 3.08 -8.37 -2.05
C SER A 387 2.52 -8.70 -0.66
N THR A 388 2.72 -7.78 0.30
CA THR A 388 2.20 -7.98 1.66
C THR A 388 0.68 -8.09 1.69
N THR A 389 -0.03 -7.27 0.90
CA THR A 389 -1.51 -7.28 0.85
C THR A 389 -2.04 -8.58 0.27
N GLY A 390 -1.46 -9.07 -0.85
CA GLY A 390 -1.84 -10.34 -1.45
C GLY A 390 -1.51 -11.54 -0.57
N ALA A 391 -0.34 -11.54 0.09
CA ALA A 391 0.06 -12.59 1.02
C ALA A 391 -0.91 -12.70 2.21
N LEU A 392 -1.40 -11.56 2.75
CA LEU A 392 -2.40 -11.54 3.82
C LEU A 392 -3.72 -12.18 3.40
N CYS A 393 -4.18 -11.94 2.17
CA CYS A 393 -5.38 -12.57 1.64
C CYS A 393 -5.21 -14.10 1.51
N ILE A 394 -4.03 -14.57 1.08
CA ILE A 394 -3.73 -16.01 0.99
C ILE A 394 -3.65 -16.64 2.38
N ALA A 395 -2.95 -16.00 3.32
CA ALA A 395 -2.82 -16.51 4.69
C ALA A 395 -4.18 -16.59 5.42
N ALA A 396 -5.14 -15.75 5.02
CA ALA A 396 -6.49 -15.72 5.53
C ALA A 396 -7.45 -16.70 4.82
N ALA A 397 -6.97 -17.52 3.88
CA ALA A 397 -7.83 -18.45 3.13
C ALA A 397 -8.60 -19.39 4.06
N ALA A 398 -9.91 -19.55 3.82
CA ALA A 398 -10.76 -20.42 4.62
C ALA A 398 -10.34 -21.88 4.52
N PRO A 399 -10.56 -22.70 5.56
CA PRO A 399 -10.34 -24.14 5.50
C PRO A 399 -11.02 -24.79 4.28
N GLY A 400 -10.32 -25.67 3.57
CA GLY A 400 -10.81 -26.31 2.35
C GLY A 400 -10.60 -25.50 1.06
N THR A 401 -10.04 -24.27 1.15
CA THR A 401 -9.65 -23.52 -0.05
C THR A 401 -8.39 -24.12 -0.69
N ASP A 402 -8.39 -24.30 -2.00
CA ASP A 402 -7.16 -24.63 -2.73
C ASP A 402 -6.22 -23.41 -2.78
N VAL A 403 -5.35 -23.34 -1.76
CA VAL A 403 -4.38 -22.24 -1.59
C VAL A 403 -3.40 -22.17 -2.78
N ARG A 404 -3.05 -23.30 -3.40
CA ARG A 404 -2.15 -23.31 -4.57
C ARG A 404 -2.83 -22.69 -5.78
N GLN A 405 -4.10 -23.01 -6.00
CA GLN A 405 -4.88 -22.39 -7.06
C GLN A 405 -5.08 -20.89 -6.82
N LEU A 406 -5.41 -20.48 -5.58
CA LEU A 406 -5.53 -19.08 -5.19
C LEU A 406 -4.22 -18.32 -5.46
N PHE A 407 -3.08 -18.88 -5.03
CA PHE A 407 -1.75 -18.31 -5.28
C PHE A 407 -1.49 -18.10 -6.77
N ARG A 408 -1.77 -19.11 -7.58
CA ARG A 408 -1.54 -19.05 -9.05
C ARG A 408 -2.42 -17.98 -9.72
N TRP A 409 -3.69 -17.86 -9.33
CA TRP A 409 -4.59 -16.84 -9.87
C TRP A 409 -4.18 -15.44 -9.46
N MET A 410 -3.80 -15.24 -8.20
CA MET A 410 -3.31 -13.94 -7.71
C MET A 410 -1.96 -13.55 -8.35
N MET A 411 -1.08 -14.55 -8.60
CA MET A 411 0.18 -14.31 -9.31
C MET A 411 -0.06 -13.89 -10.76
N ALA A 412 -0.92 -14.64 -11.48
CA ALA A 412 -1.28 -14.31 -12.85
C ALA A 412 -1.92 -12.93 -12.94
N TRP A 413 -2.80 -12.60 -11.98
CA TRP A 413 -3.38 -11.26 -11.88
C TRP A 413 -2.31 -10.19 -11.65
N GLY A 414 -1.47 -10.32 -10.63
CA GLY A 414 -0.44 -9.34 -10.30
C GLY A 414 0.52 -9.08 -11.47
N VAL A 415 1.00 -10.14 -12.15
CA VAL A 415 1.85 -10.01 -13.33
C VAL A 415 1.11 -9.33 -14.49
N SER A 416 -0.16 -9.71 -14.74
CA SER A 416 -0.97 -9.07 -15.80
C SER A 416 -1.21 -7.58 -15.53
N MET A 417 -1.29 -7.17 -14.26
CA MET A 417 -1.48 -5.76 -13.88
C MET A 417 -0.28 -4.89 -14.24
N ALA A 418 0.94 -5.41 -14.27
CA ALA A 418 2.09 -4.66 -14.79
C ALA A 418 1.92 -4.29 -16.28
N VAL A 419 1.36 -5.21 -17.06
CA VAL A 419 1.06 -4.98 -18.49
C VAL A 419 -0.17 -4.05 -18.63
N VAL A 420 -1.21 -4.27 -17.85
CA VAL A 420 -2.43 -3.42 -17.86
C VAL A 420 -2.08 -1.98 -17.49
N ALA A 421 -1.25 -1.78 -16.44
CA ALA A 421 -0.75 -0.46 -16.08
C ALA A 421 0.05 0.19 -17.21
N ALA A 422 0.96 -0.57 -17.84
CA ALA A 422 1.76 -0.07 -18.95
C ALA A 422 0.89 0.40 -20.13
N VAL A 423 -0.04 -0.45 -20.56
CA VAL A 423 -0.94 -0.13 -21.66
C VAL A 423 -1.88 1.02 -21.29
N GLY A 424 -2.48 0.98 -20.10
CA GLY A 424 -3.38 2.01 -19.60
C GLY A 424 -2.70 3.39 -19.52
N CYS A 425 -1.52 3.46 -18.91
CA CYS A 425 -0.76 4.70 -18.81
C CYS A 425 -0.26 5.21 -20.17
N TYR A 426 0.14 4.31 -21.07
CA TYR A 426 0.48 4.68 -22.45
C TYR A 426 -0.72 5.32 -23.18
N LEU A 427 -1.90 4.67 -23.09
CA LEU A 427 -3.10 5.18 -23.76
C LEU A 427 -3.58 6.49 -23.14
N VAL A 428 -3.67 6.57 -21.82
CA VAL A 428 -4.20 7.75 -21.14
C VAL A 428 -3.23 8.92 -21.26
N PHE A 429 -1.98 8.76 -20.81
CA PHE A 429 -1.02 9.87 -20.71
C PHE A 429 -0.15 10.03 -21.96
N GLY A 430 0.10 8.96 -22.72
CA GLY A 430 0.92 9.01 -23.94
C GLY A 430 0.14 9.37 -25.21
N VAL A 431 -1.19 9.06 -25.26
CA VAL A 431 -2.00 9.24 -26.46
C VAL A 431 -3.15 10.23 -26.25
N LEU A 432 -3.97 10.05 -25.19
CA LEU A 432 -5.19 10.83 -24.97
C LEU A 432 -4.93 12.18 -24.29
N TRP A 433 -4.03 12.21 -23.29
CA TRP A 433 -3.73 13.42 -22.49
C TRP A 433 -2.60 14.23 -23.12
N ARG A 434 -2.86 14.79 -24.31
CA ARG A 434 -1.93 15.72 -24.97
C ARG A 434 -2.42 17.15 -24.76
N HIS A 435 -1.69 17.88 -23.97
CA HIS A 435 -1.75 19.34 -23.88
C HIS A 435 -0.40 19.93 -24.23
#